data_0da8477f1702f055caac8b9bbc013f8d
#
_entry.id   0da8477f1702f055caac8b9bbc013f8d
#
_cell.length_a   1.000
_cell.length_b   1.000
_cell.length_c   1.000
_cell.angle_alpha   90.00
_cell.angle_beta   90.00
_cell.angle_gamma   90.00
#
_symmetry.space_group_name_H-M   'P 1'
#
loop_
_entity.id
_entity.type
_entity.pdbx_description
1 polymer ?
#
loop_
_entity_poly.entity_id
_entity_poly.type
_entity_poly.pdbx_seq_one_letter_code
_entity_poly.pdbx_strand_id
1 'polypeptide(L)'
;MAEHRRRRPLIPVLILLALALAAGGYFWWRSARATEPAGLSASGAVEAQQYQVAAVIAGRVSKVAVSEGDVVKQGETLVVLDQSALRLQVDQAEQGVKAARAALSNAKEDGTDADVTAARARLNQAKAAVDLAEIQLSYATVTAPHSGVVVTLSTNAGENAGPGRTLLTLSDPGDLFVRVFVPETQIGNVKVGQQATVTTDSPTEPYTGTVSFVASEAQFTPNNVETKDQRTRLVFEVRVRVSETSGALKAGMPVDVTFQ
;
A
#
# COMPACT_ATOMS: atom_id res chain seq x y z
N MET A 1 14.24 40.18 -88.44
CA MET A 1 13.35 40.32 -87.28
C MET A 1 12.95 38.90 -86.82
N ALA A 2 13.56 38.40 -85.74
CA ALA A 2 13.22 37.07 -85.20
C ALA A 2 12.79 37.28 -83.73
N GLU A 3 11.50 37.03 -83.47
CA GLU A 3 10.88 37.14 -82.16
C GLU A 3 11.23 35.92 -81.34
N HIS A 4 12.05 36.14 -80.29
CA HIS A 4 12.33 35.07 -79.27
C HIS A 4 11.19 35.00 -78.27
N ARG A 5 10.26 34.09 -78.51
CA ARG A 5 9.20 33.68 -77.53
C ARG A 5 9.85 32.96 -76.33
N ARG A 6 10.06 33.72 -75.23
CA ARG A 6 10.51 33.14 -73.91
C ARG A 6 9.44 32.18 -73.38
N ARG A 7 9.67 30.89 -73.48
CA ARG A 7 8.89 29.90 -72.79
C ARG A 7 9.23 30.01 -71.30
N ARG A 8 8.28 30.50 -70.50
CA ARG A 8 8.37 30.58 -69.07
C ARG A 8 8.44 29.13 -68.52
N PRO A 9 9.37 28.79 -67.62
CA PRO A 9 9.50 27.44 -67.08
C PRO A 9 8.38 27.15 -66.08
N LEU A 10 7.26 26.59 -66.59
CA LEU A 10 6.10 26.20 -65.77
C LEU A 10 6.42 24.92 -64.95
N ILE A 11 7.40 24.12 -65.38
CA ILE A 11 7.76 22.83 -64.76
C ILE A 11 8.31 23.00 -63.32
N PRO A 12 9.28 23.93 -63.01
CA PRO A 12 9.77 24.08 -61.65
C PRO A 12 8.72 24.64 -60.68
N VAL A 13 7.75 25.41 -61.17
CA VAL A 13 6.64 25.92 -60.32
C VAL A 13 5.68 24.82 -59.95
N LEU A 14 5.38 23.89 -60.88
CA LEU A 14 4.55 22.73 -60.62
C LEU A 14 5.21 21.75 -59.62
N ILE A 15 6.54 21.57 -59.70
CA ILE A 15 7.30 20.71 -58.74
C ILE A 15 7.29 21.33 -57.35
N LEU A 16 7.48 22.65 -57.21
CA LEU A 16 7.41 23.34 -55.94
C LEU A 16 6.00 23.28 -55.32
N LEU A 17 4.95 23.37 -56.13
CA LEU A 17 3.57 23.24 -55.65
C LEU A 17 3.25 21.82 -55.18
N ALA A 18 3.74 20.80 -55.90
CA ALA A 18 3.59 19.40 -55.51
C ALA A 18 4.32 19.08 -54.22
N LEU A 19 5.54 19.61 -54.02
CA LEU A 19 6.31 19.47 -52.78
C LEU A 19 5.63 20.19 -51.61
N ALA A 20 5.06 21.37 -51.83
CA ALA A 20 4.32 22.11 -50.80
C ALA A 20 3.04 21.38 -50.38
N LEU A 21 2.31 20.77 -51.32
CA LEU A 21 1.13 19.95 -51.02
C LEU A 21 1.48 18.64 -50.31
N ALA A 22 2.58 17.98 -50.71
CA ALA A 22 3.06 16.80 -50.04
C ALA A 22 3.55 17.09 -48.60
N ALA A 23 4.27 18.18 -48.41
CA ALA A 23 4.70 18.64 -47.07
C ALA A 23 3.52 19.06 -46.21
N GLY A 24 2.55 19.79 -46.74
CA GLY A 24 1.32 20.18 -46.07
C GLY A 24 0.46 18.98 -45.69
N GLY A 25 0.31 18.01 -46.61
CA GLY A 25 -0.38 16.75 -46.36
C GLY A 25 0.31 15.87 -45.31
N TYR A 26 1.64 15.81 -45.35
CA TYR A 26 2.42 15.11 -44.34
C TYR A 26 2.32 15.76 -42.95
N PHE A 27 2.37 17.10 -42.89
CA PHE A 27 2.24 17.87 -41.65
C PHE A 27 0.82 17.74 -41.06
N TRP A 28 -0.20 17.83 -41.94
CA TRP A 28 -1.60 17.61 -41.55
C TRP A 28 -1.86 16.19 -41.09
N TRP A 29 -1.32 15.18 -41.77
CA TRP A 29 -1.44 13.77 -41.35
C TRP A 29 -0.70 13.47 -40.04
N ARG A 30 0.44 14.13 -39.83
CA ARG A 30 1.20 14.04 -38.57
C ARG A 30 0.47 14.73 -37.41
N SER A 31 -0.12 15.91 -37.66
CA SER A 31 -0.90 16.64 -36.64
C SER A 31 -2.23 15.96 -36.34
N ALA A 32 -2.88 15.33 -37.33
CA ALA A 32 -4.08 14.51 -37.13
C ALA A 32 -3.85 13.23 -36.34
N ARG A 33 -2.63 12.66 -36.39
CA ARG A 33 -2.22 11.53 -35.55
C ARG A 33 -1.77 11.91 -34.15
N ALA A 34 -1.41 13.17 -33.92
CA ALA A 34 -1.03 13.68 -32.61
C ALA A 34 -2.26 14.06 -31.74
N THR A 35 -3.47 13.93 -32.27
CA THR A 35 -4.69 14.07 -31.46
C THR A 35 -5.01 12.68 -30.91
N GLU A 36 -4.33 12.30 -29.84
CA GLU A 36 -4.85 11.25 -28.97
C GLU A 36 -6.25 11.67 -28.51
N PRO A 37 -7.21 10.71 -28.42
CA PRO A 37 -8.50 11.04 -27.85
C PRO A 37 -8.22 11.62 -26.47
N ALA A 38 -8.67 12.83 -26.23
CA ALA A 38 -8.56 13.53 -24.97
C ALA A 38 -9.39 12.78 -23.91
N GLY A 39 -8.95 11.58 -23.56
CA GLY A 39 -9.36 10.90 -22.34
C GLY A 39 -8.94 11.80 -21.18
N LEU A 40 -9.75 11.83 -20.17
CA LEU A 40 -9.40 12.49 -18.92
C LEU A 40 -8.08 11.89 -18.41
N SER A 41 -7.01 12.68 -18.36
CA SER A 41 -5.71 12.25 -17.85
C SER A 41 -5.36 13.01 -16.57
N ALA A 42 -4.74 12.32 -15.65
CA ALA A 42 -4.24 12.89 -14.40
C ALA A 42 -2.89 12.28 -14.05
N SER A 43 -1.96 13.09 -13.60
CA SER A 43 -0.63 12.63 -13.14
C SER A 43 -0.67 12.32 -11.64
N GLY A 44 0.14 11.36 -11.23
CA GLY A 44 0.24 10.95 -9.84
C GLY A 44 1.46 10.09 -9.57
N ALA A 45 1.39 9.29 -8.52
CA ALA A 45 2.46 8.39 -8.14
C ALA A 45 1.92 7.01 -7.77
N VAL A 46 2.75 6.01 -7.99
CA VAL A 46 2.50 4.65 -7.49
C VAL A 46 2.74 4.64 -5.99
N GLU A 47 1.80 4.10 -5.24
CA GLU A 47 1.93 3.85 -3.83
C GLU A 47 1.69 2.37 -3.54
N ALA A 48 2.33 1.87 -2.49
CA ALA A 48 2.08 0.52 -1.99
C ALA A 48 1.27 0.61 -0.70
N GLN A 49 0.43 -0.39 -0.46
CA GLN A 49 -0.29 -0.49 0.79
C GLN A 49 0.70 -0.63 1.95
N GLN A 50 0.55 0.22 2.97
CA GLN A 50 1.41 0.23 4.14
C GLN A 50 0.65 -0.25 5.37
N TYR A 51 1.35 -1.05 6.20
CA TYR A 51 0.86 -1.59 7.46
C TYR A 51 1.74 -1.09 8.60
N GLN A 52 1.14 -0.32 9.50
CA GLN A 52 1.83 0.10 10.72
C GLN A 52 1.75 -1.02 11.75
N VAL A 53 2.90 -1.54 12.14
CA VAL A 53 3.01 -2.58 13.16
C VAL A 53 3.30 -1.90 14.49
N ALA A 54 2.35 -2.01 15.43
CA ALA A 54 2.41 -1.37 16.73
C ALA A 54 2.53 -2.39 17.87
N ALA A 55 3.07 -1.97 19.01
CA ALA A 55 3.07 -2.77 20.22
C ALA A 55 1.64 -2.88 20.78
N VAL A 56 1.23 -4.09 21.17
CA VAL A 56 -0.06 -4.36 21.83
C VAL A 56 0.02 -4.08 23.33
N ILE A 57 1.17 -4.37 23.94
CA ILE A 57 1.42 -4.18 25.37
C ILE A 57 2.61 -3.26 25.61
N ALA A 58 2.69 -2.71 26.83
CA ALA A 58 3.88 -1.99 27.26
C ALA A 58 5.01 -2.96 27.58
N GLY A 59 6.22 -2.60 27.19
CA GLY A 59 7.42 -3.37 27.53
C GLY A 59 8.69 -2.72 26.99
N ARG A 60 9.84 -3.20 27.49
CA ARG A 60 11.14 -2.82 26.93
C ARG A 60 11.42 -3.70 25.72
N VAL A 61 11.90 -3.09 24.64
CA VAL A 61 12.36 -3.83 23.46
C VAL A 61 13.63 -4.62 23.80
N SER A 62 13.54 -5.92 23.82
CA SER A 62 14.66 -6.81 24.06
C SER A 62 15.49 -7.02 22.79
N LYS A 63 14.81 -7.20 21.67
CA LYS A 63 15.46 -7.47 20.39
C LYS A 63 14.62 -6.93 19.23
N VAL A 64 15.29 -6.34 18.26
CA VAL A 64 14.76 -6.07 16.93
C VAL A 64 15.38 -7.09 15.98
N ALA A 65 14.56 -7.88 15.29
CA ALA A 65 15.00 -9.02 14.48
C ALA A 65 15.19 -8.66 12.99
N VAL A 66 14.77 -7.46 12.58
CA VAL A 66 14.76 -6.99 11.19
C VAL A 66 15.37 -5.61 11.07
N SER A 67 15.75 -5.25 9.84
CA SER A 67 16.27 -3.94 9.45
C SER A 67 15.42 -3.33 8.35
N GLU A 68 15.56 -2.01 8.12
CA GLU A 68 14.94 -1.36 6.97
C GLU A 68 15.45 -1.97 5.66
N GLY A 69 14.54 -2.25 4.75
CA GLY A 69 14.82 -2.93 3.47
C GLY A 69 14.66 -4.45 3.51
N ASP A 70 14.52 -5.07 4.68
CA ASP A 70 14.33 -6.52 4.78
C ASP A 70 12.96 -6.95 4.26
N VAL A 71 12.93 -8.09 3.55
CA VAL A 71 11.71 -8.75 3.11
C VAL A 71 11.27 -9.73 4.17
N VAL A 72 10.05 -9.57 4.67
CA VAL A 72 9.48 -10.40 5.73
C VAL A 72 8.23 -11.14 5.26
N LYS A 73 7.98 -12.31 5.85
CA LYS A 73 6.77 -13.10 5.60
C LYS A 73 5.75 -12.88 6.72
N GLN A 74 4.47 -13.07 6.39
CA GLN A 74 3.41 -13.05 7.38
C GLN A 74 3.73 -14.03 8.53
N GLY A 75 3.57 -13.57 9.78
CA GLY A 75 3.87 -14.32 11.01
C GLY A 75 5.35 -14.31 11.42
N GLU A 76 6.25 -13.73 10.62
CA GLU A 76 7.67 -13.61 10.96
C GLU A 76 7.87 -12.65 12.14
N THR A 77 8.78 -13.01 13.06
CA THR A 77 9.07 -12.19 14.25
C THR A 77 9.86 -10.95 13.86
N LEU A 78 9.32 -9.77 14.19
CA LEU A 78 9.91 -8.48 13.90
C LEU A 78 10.61 -7.87 15.12
N VAL A 79 9.89 -7.83 16.24
CA VAL A 79 10.36 -7.23 17.49
C VAL A 79 9.98 -8.13 18.65
N VAL A 80 10.87 -8.27 19.62
CA VAL A 80 10.62 -9.01 20.86
C VAL A 80 10.76 -8.04 22.03
N LEU A 81 9.71 -7.93 22.84
CA LEU A 81 9.72 -7.22 24.10
C LEU A 81 10.30 -8.11 25.19
N ASP A 82 10.66 -7.54 26.34
CA ASP A 82 11.09 -8.30 27.49
C ASP A 82 9.96 -9.21 28.01
N GLN A 83 10.21 -10.50 27.97
CA GLN A 83 9.26 -11.56 28.30
C GLN A 83 9.43 -12.10 29.73
N SER A 84 10.41 -11.61 30.50
CA SER A 84 10.81 -12.21 31.76
C SER A 84 9.66 -12.31 32.76
N ALA A 85 8.95 -11.22 32.98
CA ALA A 85 7.81 -11.18 33.91
C ALA A 85 6.61 -11.99 33.39
N LEU A 86 6.35 -11.96 32.08
CA LEU A 86 5.24 -12.69 31.45
C LEU A 86 5.46 -14.21 31.50
N ARG A 87 6.69 -14.67 31.30
CA ARG A 87 7.03 -16.09 31.45
C ARG A 87 6.81 -16.57 32.88
N LEU A 88 7.21 -15.78 33.90
CA LEU A 88 6.94 -16.11 35.29
C LEU A 88 5.43 -16.17 35.58
N GLN A 89 4.60 -15.33 34.93
CA GLN A 89 3.14 -15.44 35.08
C GLN A 89 2.59 -16.74 34.50
N VAL A 90 3.09 -17.17 33.33
CA VAL A 90 2.71 -18.47 32.74
C VAL A 90 3.12 -19.60 33.69
N ASP A 91 4.37 -19.60 34.15
CA ASP A 91 4.86 -20.62 35.10
C ASP A 91 4.00 -20.66 36.37
N GLN A 92 3.63 -19.52 36.94
CA GLN A 92 2.76 -19.45 38.11
C GLN A 92 1.37 -20.03 37.83
N ALA A 93 0.76 -19.71 36.68
CA ALA A 93 -0.53 -20.24 36.28
C ALA A 93 -0.48 -21.77 36.06
N GLU A 94 0.61 -22.28 35.48
CA GLU A 94 0.83 -23.72 35.31
C GLU A 94 0.92 -24.46 36.66
N GLN A 95 1.57 -23.87 37.67
CA GLN A 95 1.58 -24.47 39.03
C GLN A 95 0.15 -24.54 39.60
N GLY A 96 -0.70 -23.52 39.30
CA GLY A 96 -2.12 -23.57 39.65
C GLY A 96 -2.87 -24.75 39.02
N VAL A 97 -2.59 -25.02 37.73
CA VAL A 97 -3.16 -26.20 37.05
C VAL A 97 -2.68 -27.50 37.69
N LYS A 98 -1.40 -27.60 38.05
CA LYS A 98 -0.87 -28.80 38.74
C LYS A 98 -1.56 -29.03 40.08
N ALA A 99 -1.73 -27.99 40.90
CA ALA A 99 -2.44 -28.07 42.18
C ALA A 99 -3.91 -28.46 42.01
N ALA A 100 -4.62 -27.84 41.06
CA ALA A 100 -6.02 -28.15 40.79
C ALA A 100 -6.21 -29.57 40.23
N ARG A 101 -5.23 -30.09 39.45
CA ARG A 101 -5.23 -31.48 38.96
C ARG A 101 -5.06 -32.47 40.11
N ALA A 102 -4.16 -32.21 41.07
CA ALA A 102 -3.99 -33.04 42.26
C ALA A 102 -5.26 -33.06 43.12
N ALA A 103 -5.89 -31.88 43.32
CA ALA A 103 -7.15 -31.79 44.03
C ALA A 103 -8.28 -32.61 43.37
N LEU A 104 -8.34 -32.60 42.02
CA LEU A 104 -9.31 -33.43 41.30
C LEU A 104 -9.01 -34.92 41.44
N SER A 105 -7.71 -35.33 41.48
CA SER A 105 -7.35 -36.71 41.72
C SER A 105 -7.83 -37.20 43.09
N ASN A 106 -7.53 -36.41 44.14
CA ASN A 106 -7.98 -36.73 45.49
C ASN A 106 -9.52 -36.79 45.62
N ALA A 107 -10.22 -35.82 44.97
CA ALA A 107 -11.69 -35.83 44.98
C ALA A 107 -12.29 -37.05 44.26
N LYS A 108 -11.58 -37.62 43.26
CA LYS A 108 -12.01 -38.85 42.58
C LYS A 108 -11.77 -40.12 43.42
N GLU A 109 -10.77 -40.11 44.31
CA GLU A 109 -10.43 -41.26 45.17
C GLU A 109 -11.35 -41.33 46.38
N ASP A 110 -11.55 -40.20 47.07
CA ASP A 110 -12.19 -40.19 48.39
C ASP A 110 -13.42 -39.25 48.49
N GLY A 111 -13.78 -38.52 47.38
CA GLY A 111 -14.79 -37.47 47.38
C GLY A 111 -16.17 -37.95 46.92
N THR A 112 -17.15 -37.06 47.06
CA THR A 112 -18.48 -37.22 46.50
C THR A 112 -18.52 -36.73 45.04
N ASP A 113 -19.59 -37.06 44.29
CA ASP A 113 -19.79 -36.56 42.93
C ASP A 113 -19.82 -35.01 42.86
N ALA A 114 -20.32 -34.37 43.94
CA ALA A 114 -20.28 -32.92 44.08
C ALA A 114 -18.85 -32.38 44.21
N ASP A 115 -18.00 -33.06 44.98
CA ASP A 115 -16.57 -32.70 45.15
C ASP A 115 -15.80 -32.86 43.86
N VAL A 116 -16.04 -33.95 43.13
CA VAL A 116 -15.44 -34.16 41.80
C VAL A 116 -15.85 -33.07 40.80
N THR A 117 -17.13 -32.71 40.83
CA THR A 117 -17.65 -31.64 39.95
C THR A 117 -17.01 -30.29 40.29
N ALA A 118 -16.92 -29.96 41.59
CA ALA A 118 -16.29 -28.72 42.07
C ALA A 118 -14.79 -28.69 41.73
N ALA A 119 -14.06 -29.79 41.95
CA ALA A 119 -12.64 -29.90 41.64
C ALA A 119 -12.39 -29.78 40.12
N ARG A 120 -13.26 -30.37 39.29
CA ARG A 120 -13.20 -30.23 37.82
C ARG A 120 -13.39 -28.77 37.37
N ALA A 121 -14.36 -28.06 37.99
CA ALA A 121 -14.58 -26.64 37.71
C ALA A 121 -13.33 -25.80 38.04
N ARG A 122 -12.70 -26.06 39.19
CA ARG A 122 -11.43 -25.39 39.58
C ARG A 122 -10.29 -25.68 38.60
N LEU A 123 -10.15 -26.93 38.14
CA LEU A 123 -9.17 -27.26 37.12
C LEU A 123 -9.40 -26.52 35.80
N ASN A 124 -10.65 -26.41 35.39
CA ASN A 124 -10.98 -25.64 34.18
C ASN A 124 -10.67 -24.13 34.34
N GLN A 125 -10.96 -23.56 35.50
CA GLN A 125 -10.58 -22.19 35.84
C GLN A 125 -9.06 -21.99 35.83
N ALA A 126 -8.30 -22.91 36.41
CA ALA A 126 -6.85 -22.84 36.39
C ALA A 126 -6.26 -22.94 34.98
N LYS A 127 -6.82 -23.79 34.10
CA LYS A 127 -6.43 -23.87 32.69
C LYS A 127 -6.70 -22.54 31.97
N ALA A 128 -7.88 -21.94 32.15
CA ALA A 128 -8.19 -20.63 31.56
C ALA A 128 -7.21 -19.52 32.02
N ALA A 129 -6.67 -19.62 33.24
CA ALA A 129 -5.65 -18.71 33.73
C ALA A 129 -4.30 -18.91 33.00
N VAL A 130 -3.92 -20.12 32.63
CA VAL A 130 -2.75 -20.41 31.80
C VAL A 130 -2.97 -19.82 30.39
N ASP A 131 -4.12 -20.12 29.77
CA ASP A 131 -4.44 -19.63 28.43
C ASP A 131 -4.34 -18.08 28.36
N LEU A 132 -4.84 -17.40 29.40
CA LEU A 132 -4.75 -15.94 29.51
C LEU A 132 -3.29 -15.45 29.62
N ALA A 133 -2.47 -16.12 30.45
CA ALA A 133 -1.08 -15.75 30.61
C ALA A 133 -0.25 -16.00 29.33
N GLU A 134 -0.53 -17.08 28.61
CA GLU A 134 0.09 -17.38 27.31
C GLU A 134 -0.28 -16.34 26.24
N ILE A 135 -1.55 -15.91 26.18
CA ILE A 135 -1.98 -14.82 25.29
C ILE A 135 -1.20 -13.54 25.61
N GLN A 136 -1.07 -13.18 26.89
CA GLN A 136 -0.30 -12.00 27.28
C GLN A 136 1.19 -12.11 26.90
N LEU A 137 1.77 -13.30 27.07
CA LEU A 137 3.15 -13.58 26.64
C LEU A 137 3.29 -13.47 25.11
N SER A 138 2.31 -13.94 24.35
CA SER A 138 2.33 -13.86 22.89
C SER A 138 2.41 -12.43 22.39
N TYR A 139 1.76 -11.47 23.07
CA TYR A 139 1.82 -10.05 22.73
C TYR A 139 3.20 -9.41 22.89
N ALA A 140 4.09 -10.05 23.64
CA ALA A 140 5.48 -9.61 23.75
C ALA A 140 6.33 -9.98 22.53
N THR A 141 5.81 -10.80 21.61
CA THR A 141 6.44 -11.12 20.33
C THR A 141 5.62 -10.46 19.21
N VAL A 142 6.16 -9.39 18.64
CA VAL A 142 5.52 -8.67 17.56
C VAL A 142 5.88 -9.32 16.24
N THR A 143 4.87 -9.79 15.52
CA THR A 143 5.03 -10.48 14.23
C THR A 143 4.46 -9.67 13.07
N ALA A 144 4.88 -9.99 11.85
CA ALA A 144 4.40 -9.36 10.63
C ALA A 144 2.93 -9.72 10.36
N PRO A 145 2.01 -8.76 10.27
CA PRO A 145 0.60 -9.02 9.94
C PRO A 145 0.42 -9.45 8.48
N HIS A 146 1.31 -9.02 7.60
CA HIS A 146 1.37 -9.32 6.17
C HIS A 146 2.81 -9.54 5.73
N SER A 147 2.99 -10.27 4.62
CA SER A 147 4.28 -10.30 3.94
C SER A 147 4.56 -8.95 3.29
N GLY A 148 5.81 -8.52 3.26
CA GLY A 148 6.16 -7.22 2.69
C GLY A 148 7.61 -6.83 2.93
N VAL A 149 7.92 -5.56 2.73
CA VAL A 149 9.24 -4.97 2.95
C VAL A 149 9.17 -3.99 4.12
N VAL A 150 10.14 -4.03 5.00
CA VAL A 150 10.27 -3.05 6.10
C VAL A 150 10.69 -1.70 5.50
N VAL A 151 9.81 -0.69 5.55
CA VAL A 151 10.09 0.65 5.01
C VAL A 151 10.74 1.54 6.06
N THR A 152 10.21 1.48 7.29
CA THR A 152 10.67 2.34 8.39
C THR A 152 10.73 1.53 9.67
N LEU A 153 11.82 1.67 10.40
CA LEU A 153 12.02 1.11 11.73
C LEU A 153 12.04 2.24 12.75
N SER A 154 10.98 2.33 13.57
CA SER A 154 10.78 3.44 14.53
C SER A 154 11.15 3.07 15.98
N THR A 155 11.86 1.96 16.19
CA THR A 155 12.25 1.50 17.52
C THR A 155 13.62 0.81 17.49
N ASN A 156 14.32 0.86 18.64
CA ASN A 156 15.61 0.23 18.82
C ASN A 156 15.58 -0.71 20.04
N ALA A 157 16.50 -1.68 20.08
CA ALA A 157 16.70 -2.53 21.24
C ALA A 157 17.08 -1.66 22.46
N GLY A 158 16.44 -1.92 23.60
CA GLY A 158 16.60 -1.16 24.83
C GLY A 158 15.60 -0.04 25.04
N GLU A 159 14.86 0.40 24.02
CA GLU A 159 13.79 1.38 24.16
C GLU A 159 12.53 0.82 24.83
N ASN A 160 11.69 1.70 25.35
CA ASN A 160 10.38 1.33 25.89
C ASN A 160 9.31 1.52 24.80
N ALA A 161 8.53 0.48 24.55
CA ALA A 161 7.34 0.51 23.72
C ALA A 161 6.09 0.62 24.59
N GLY A 162 5.14 1.46 24.18
CA GLY A 162 3.80 1.55 24.79
C GLY A 162 2.73 0.96 23.86
N PRO A 163 1.55 0.62 24.38
CA PRO A 163 0.43 0.17 23.56
C PRO A 163 0.06 1.20 22.49
N GLY A 164 -0.12 0.75 21.26
CA GLY A 164 -0.43 1.61 20.10
C GLY A 164 0.76 2.36 19.51
N ARG A 165 1.95 2.32 20.13
CA ARG A 165 3.16 2.92 19.53
C ARG A 165 3.58 2.09 18.31
N THR A 166 3.65 2.72 17.15
CA THR A 166 4.20 2.11 15.94
C THR A 166 5.68 1.80 16.13
N LEU A 167 6.06 0.56 15.90
CA LEU A 167 7.42 0.06 15.99
C LEU A 167 8.12 0.05 14.64
N LEU A 168 7.38 -0.29 13.60
CA LEU A 168 7.86 -0.29 12.22
C LEU A 168 6.68 -0.20 11.23
N THR A 169 6.99 0.12 9.98
CA THR A 169 6.03 0.15 8.87
C THR A 169 6.46 -0.86 7.82
N LEU A 170 5.52 -1.72 7.42
CA LEU A 170 5.68 -2.64 6.30
C LEU A 170 4.99 -2.08 5.05
N SER A 171 5.55 -2.29 3.89
CA SER A 171 4.95 -2.01 2.59
C SER A 171 4.74 -3.32 1.84
N ASP A 172 3.54 -3.51 1.29
CA ASP A 172 3.24 -4.67 0.46
C ASP A 172 3.49 -4.34 -1.02
N PRO A 173 4.56 -4.85 -1.63
CA PRO A 173 4.85 -4.61 -3.04
C PRO A 173 3.88 -5.33 -3.99
N GLY A 174 3.03 -6.22 -3.49
CA GLY A 174 1.99 -6.91 -4.27
C GLY A 174 0.66 -6.17 -4.31
N ASP A 175 0.42 -5.20 -3.42
CA ASP A 175 -0.80 -4.36 -3.41
C ASP A 175 -0.44 -2.92 -3.73
N LEU A 176 -0.24 -2.66 -5.03
CA LEU A 176 0.08 -1.35 -5.56
C LEU A 176 -1.18 -0.63 -6.03
N PHE A 177 -1.23 0.66 -5.78
CA PHE A 177 -2.24 1.56 -6.33
C PHE A 177 -1.59 2.86 -6.77
N VAL A 178 -2.22 3.49 -7.77
CA VAL A 178 -1.83 4.81 -8.22
C VAL A 178 -2.74 5.83 -7.55
N ARG A 179 -2.16 6.83 -6.91
CA ARG A 179 -2.88 7.98 -6.39
C ARG A 179 -2.73 9.13 -7.37
N VAL A 180 -3.85 9.60 -7.90
CA VAL A 180 -3.92 10.77 -8.77
C VAL A 180 -4.88 11.81 -8.22
N PHE A 181 -4.70 13.05 -8.65
CA PHE A 181 -5.55 14.16 -8.25
C PHE A 181 -6.27 14.72 -9.48
N VAL A 182 -7.59 14.56 -9.48
CA VAL A 182 -8.45 15.00 -10.59
C VAL A 182 -9.12 16.33 -10.22
N PRO A 183 -9.08 17.37 -11.10
CA PRO A 183 -9.75 18.64 -10.84
C PRO A 183 -11.27 18.49 -10.68
N GLU A 184 -11.88 19.36 -9.84
CA GLU A 184 -13.33 19.41 -9.62
C GLU A 184 -14.14 19.44 -10.91
N THR A 185 -13.67 20.18 -11.92
CA THR A 185 -14.35 20.31 -13.21
C THR A 185 -14.47 19.00 -13.98
N GLN A 186 -13.68 17.98 -13.64
CA GLN A 186 -13.57 16.73 -14.38
C GLN A 186 -13.94 15.50 -13.56
N ILE A 187 -14.01 15.61 -12.23
CA ILE A 187 -14.27 14.47 -11.33
C ILE A 187 -15.62 13.78 -11.61
N GLY A 188 -16.61 14.53 -12.09
CA GLY A 188 -17.92 13.98 -12.45
C GLY A 188 -17.88 12.88 -13.52
N ASN A 189 -16.78 12.80 -14.29
CA ASN A 189 -16.58 11.79 -15.33
C ASN A 189 -15.83 10.55 -14.82
N VAL A 190 -15.37 10.53 -13.55
CA VAL A 190 -14.64 9.40 -12.96
C VAL A 190 -15.57 8.64 -12.02
N LYS A 191 -15.64 7.31 -12.21
CA LYS A 191 -16.49 6.42 -11.41
C LYS A 191 -15.68 5.26 -10.85
N VAL A 192 -16.04 4.82 -9.66
CA VAL A 192 -15.49 3.58 -9.09
C VAL A 192 -15.85 2.40 -10.00
N GLY A 193 -14.88 1.53 -10.28
CA GLY A 193 -15.00 0.41 -11.22
C GLY A 193 -14.63 0.75 -12.66
N GLN A 194 -14.40 2.02 -13.00
CA GLN A 194 -13.98 2.47 -14.33
C GLN A 194 -12.57 1.96 -14.64
N GLN A 195 -12.34 1.56 -15.89
CA GLN A 195 -11.01 1.16 -16.35
C GLN A 195 -10.14 2.40 -16.59
N ALA A 196 -8.86 2.25 -16.31
CA ALA A 196 -7.87 3.28 -16.54
C ALA A 196 -6.58 2.66 -17.07
N THR A 197 -5.89 3.39 -17.92
CA THR A 197 -4.57 3.05 -18.43
C THR A 197 -3.53 3.85 -17.66
N VAL A 198 -2.53 3.17 -17.10
CA VAL A 198 -1.43 3.77 -16.35
C VAL A 198 -0.16 3.67 -17.18
N THR A 199 0.47 4.81 -17.43
CA THR A 199 1.73 4.93 -18.17
C THR A 199 2.82 5.49 -17.25
N THR A 200 4.04 5.00 -17.43
CA THR A 200 5.24 5.47 -16.72
C THR A 200 6.17 6.18 -17.69
N ASP A 201 7.10 6.98 -17.18
CA ASP A 201 8.17 7.58 -18.00
C ASP A 201 9.17 6.54 -18.55
N SER A 202 9.15 5.33 -17.99
CA SER A 202 9.96 4.22 -18.50
C SER A 202 9.34 3.64 -19.78
N PRO A 203 10.15 3.20 -20.75
CA PRO A 203 9.66 2.64 -22.00
C PRO A 203 9.11 1.20 -21.80
N THR A 204 8.02 1.09 -21.07
CA THR A 204 7.30 -0.15 -20.80
C THR A 204 5.90 -0.08 -21.42
N GLU A 205 5.26 -1.24 -21.61
CA GLU A 205 3.86 -1.28 -22.04
C GLU A 205 2.96 -0.64 -20.97
N PRO A 206 1.87 0.02 -21.37
CA PRO A 206 0.91 0.61 -20.44
C PRO A 206 0.29 -0.48 -19.54
N TYR A 207 0.13 -0.15 -18.27
CA TYR A 207 -0.54 -1.03 -17.30
C TYR A 207 -2.03 -0.77 -17.28
N THR A 208 -2.81 -1.82 -17.08
CA THR A 208 -4.26 -1.70 -16.88
C THR A 208 -4.56 -1.56 -15.40
N GLY A 209 -5.39 -0.58 -15.07
CA GLY A 209 -5.86 -0.36 -13.71
C GLY A 209 -7.37 -0.19 -13.65
N THR A 210 -7.91 -0.28 -12.45
CA THR A 210 -9.34 -0.05 -12.16
C THR A 210 -9.46 0.97 -11.04
N VAL A 211 -10.33 1.96 -11.23
CA VAL A 211 -10.63 2.95 -10.18
C VAL A 211 -11.23 2.24 -8.97
N SER A 212 -10.50 2.23 -7.86
CA SER A 212 -10.91 1.58 -6.61
C SER A 212 -11.55 2.55 -5.62
N PHE A 213 -11.22 3.83 -5.71
CA PHE A 213 -11.70 4.86 -4.79
C PHE A 213 -11.75 6.23 -5.46
N VAL A 214 -12.78 6.99 -5.15
CA VAL A 214 -12.92 8.42 -5.50
C VAL A 214 -13.28 9.15 -4.21
N ALA A 215 -12.48 10.15 -3.83
CA ALA A 215 -12.74 10.93 -2.62
C ALA A 215 -14.05 11.70 -2.75
N SER A 216 -14.83 11.75 -1.64
CA SER A 216 -16.06 12.53 -1.54
C SER A 216 -15.82 13.99 -1.19
N GLU A 217 -14.61 14.32 -0.72
CA GLU A 217 -14.22 15.67 -0.31
C GLU A 217 -13.04 16.15 -1.16
N ALA A 218 -13.13 17.43 -1.56
CA ALA A 218 -12.06 18.07 -2.29
C ALA A 218 -10.89 18.41 -1.35
N GLN A 219 -9.69 18.33 -1.88
CA GLN A 219 -8.46 18.75 -1.22
C GLN A 219 -7.83 19.90 -2.02
N PHE A 220 -7.08 20.77 -1.32
CA PHE A 220 -6.25 21.74 -2.02
C PHE A 220 -5.01 21.03 -2.56
N THR A 221 -4.63 21.33 -3.79
CA THR A 221 -3.40 20.76 -4.38
C THR A 221 -2.21 20.96 -3.43
N PRO A 222 -1.54 19.90 -2.99
CA PRO A 222 -0.39 20.01 -2.09
C PRO A 222 0.86 20.42 -2.87
N ASN A 223 0.87 21.60 -3.51
CA ASN A 223 2.05 22.08 -4.22
C ASN A 223 2.50 23.44 -3.71
N ASN A 224 3.80 23.54 -3.41
CA ASN A 224 4.57 24.78 -3.32
C ASN A 224 4.61 25.46 -4.70
N VAL A 225 3.53 26.12 -5.12
CA VAL A 225 3.45 26.76 -6.42
C VAL A 225 3.53 28.28 -6.24
N GLU A 226 4.46 28.89 -6.93
CA GLU A 226 4.80 30.32 -6.79
C GLU A 226 3.81 31.29 -7.46
N THR A 227 2.83 30.79 -8.23
CA THR A 227 1.88 31.64 -8.97
C THR A 227 0.47 31.64 -8.40
N LYS A 228 -0.19 32.81 -8.35
CA LYS A 228 -1.52 33.01 -7.77
C LYS A 228 -2.63 32.18 -8.44
N ASP A 229 -2.54 31.87 -9.73
CA ASP A 229 -3.56 31.15 -10.49
C ASP A 229 -3.55 29.63 -10.28
N GLN A 230 -2.48 29.09 -9.68
CA GLN A 230 -2.34 27.66 -9.38
C GLN A 230 -2.65 27.31 -7.92
N ARG A 231 -2.80 28.31 -7.05
CA ARG A 231 -2.93 28.13 -5.58
C ARG A 231 -4.30 27.64 -5.10
N THR A 232 -5.31 27.54 -5.95
CA THR A 232 -6.70 27.28 -5.51
C THR A 232 -7.48 26.36 -6.43
N ARG A 233 -6.85 25.32 -6.97
CA ARG A 233 -7.64 24.30 -7.66
C ARG A 233 -8.03 23.21 -6.67
N LEU A 234 -9.32 23.10 -6.43
CA LEU A 234 -9.89 21.96 -5.72
C LEU A 234 -9.68 20.71 -6.57
N VAL A 235 -9.07 19.71 -5.96
CA VAL A 235 -8.83 18.42 -6.59
C VAL A 235 -9.40 17.32 -5.72
N PHE A 236 -9.79 16.23 -6.34
CA PHE A 236 -10.26 15.02 -5.68
C PHE A 236 -9.24 13.91 -5.83
N GLU A 237 -8.94 13.24 -4.73
CA GLU A 237 -8.10 12.04 -4.76
C GLU A 237 -8.86 10.91 -5.44
N VAL A 238 -8.20 10.28 -6.40
CA VAL A 238 -8.67 9.06 -7.06
C VAL A 238 -7.57 8.01 -6.90
N ARG A 239 -7.95 6.80 -6.49
CA ARG A 239 -7.05 5.67 -6.42
C ARG A 239 -7.40 4.66 -7.51
N VAL A 240 -6.38 4.28 -8.25
CA VAL A 240 -6.47 3.27 -9.31
C VAL A 240 -5.64 2.08 -8.88
N ARG A 241 -6.29 0.93 -8.66
CA ARG A 241 -5.59 -0.33 -8.38
C ARG A 241 -5.04 -0.87 -9.68
N VAL A 242 -3.75 -1.18 -9.69
CA VAL A 242 -3.07 -1.71 -10.87
C VAL A 242 -2.96 -3.22 -10.75
N SER A 243 -3.36 -3.94 -11.81
CA SER A 243 -3.17 -5.38 -11.92
C SER A 243 -1.78 -5.68 -12.48
N GLU A 244 -0.76 -5.48 -11.65
CA GLU A 244 0.64 -5.63 -12.03
C GLU A 244 1.21 -6.91 -11.39
N THR A 245 1.82 -7.75 -12.20
CA THR A 245 2.46 -9.00 -11.75
C THR A 245 3.94 -9.09 -12.10
N SER A 246 4.48 -8.16 -12.88
CA SER A 246 5.87 -8.23 -13.36
C SER A 246 6.90 -7.68 -12.36
N GLY A 247 6.46 -6.94 -11.34
CA GLY A 247 7.33 -6.29 -10.36
C GLY A 247 8.11 -5.10 -10.93
N ALA A 248 7.74 -4.61 -12.11
CA ALA A 248 8.37 -3.46 -12.75
C ALA A 248 7.92 -2.13 -12.14
N LEU A 249 6.67 -2.04 -11.65
CA LEU A 249 6.17 -0.89 -10.91
C LEU A 249 6.70 -0.90 -9.47
N LYS A 250 7.18 0.26 -9.02
CA LYS A 250 7.65 0.46 -7.65
C LYS A 250 6.97 1.66 -7.03
N ALA A 251 6.71 1.59 -5.75
CA ALA A 251 6.22 2.73 -4.98
C ALA A 251 7.15 3.94 -5.13
N GLY A 252 6.57 5.12 -5.31
CA GLY A 252 7.29 6.37 -5.57
C GLY A 252 7.50 6.69 -7.06
N MET A 253 7.20 5.79 -8.00
CA MET A 253 7.30 6.09 -9.43
C MET A 253 6.22 7.10 -9.85
N PRO A 254 6.60 8.18 -10.58
CA PRO A 254 5.62 9.04 -11.22
C PRO A 254 4.92 8.31 -12.37
N VAL A 255 3.63 8.57 -12.54
CA VAL A 255 2.81 7.92 -13.57
C VAL A 255 1.71 8.87 -14.05
N ASP A 256 1.27 8.66 -15.28
CA ASP A 256 0.08 9.28 -15.85
C ASP A 256 -1.04 8.25 -15.99
N VAL A 257 -2.24 8.66 -15.59
CA VAL A 257 -3.44 7.82 -15.66
C VAL A 257 -4.40 8.42 -16.66
N THR A 258 -4.82 7.63 -17.63
CA THR A 258 -5.87 7.97 -18.59
C THR A 258 -7.11 7.16 -18.29
N PHE A 259 -8.21 7.83 -17.97
CA PHE A 259 -9.51 7.20 -17.69
C PHE A 259 -10.25 6.90 -19.00
N GLN A 260 -10.81 5.67 -19.09
CA GLN A 260 -11.52 5.22 -20.30
C GLN A 260 -13.03 5.46 -20.22
#